data_b95dcc0f29cb773328bd76dd95fa1d19
#
_entry.id   b95dcc0f29cb773328bd76dd95fa1d19
#
_cell.length_a   1.000
_cell.length_b   1.000
_cell.length_c   1.000
_cell.angle_alpha   90.00
_cell.angle_beta   90.00
_cell.angle_gamma   90.00
#
_symmetry.space_group_name_H-M   'P 1'
#
loop_
_entity.id
_entity.type
_entity.pdbx_description
1 polymer ?
#
loop_
_entity_poly.entity_id
_entity_poly.type
_entity_poly.pdbx_seq_one_letter_code
_entity_poly.pdbx_strand_id
1 'polypeptide(L)'
;MEENYIKHQYAPILPKKDEWPVVKLARERKEFILKVAELSEERIIGLLGKNPDVLKEELETTLYREKLRIKQNPWDVDPDDEVDFWKEIKSNLLQLHAEVALSKTKRLDAYQAVLKKITSRYAEEISSNFKASHYKFTRRVVTYGFSRLLNAARVKGFTSFFSNQYTLQDKIQITGQTDQIRDLATKGTIVLVPTHFSNLDSILIGWILSVLGMPPFIYGAGLNLFNISIFAYFMNALGAYKVDRRKKNLMYIETLKTYSKEAIQFGCHSLFFPGGTRSRSGIIESKLKLGLLGTAIEAQRANFQKGNGEGLGKIFIVPVTINYHFVLEAPVLIRDYLSMTGQERYYKENDEFSTSYKIFKFLLKFFTKGSDISVSIGKAMDVMGNYVDQEGNSRDKWGRLVDTREYFVSEGKVTVDSQREEEYTQMLGKRIVEEFHKINRVFSSHLVAFVAFELIKAKNQKMDVFDLIRLPQEDIVVDYQEFKTGCQRVLDEIFALKTKGKIDAAPHLFKPMDDIIAHGLENVGMYHAKRPLIRDEAGNLTTEDLSLLYFYHNRLHGYDFEKLF
;
A
#
# COMPACT_ATOMS: atom_id res chain seq x y z
N MET A 1 -2.76 2.40 -31.90
CA MET A 1 -1.66 2.78 -31.00
C MET A 1 -1.23 1.50 -30.30
N GLU A 2 -0.03 1.00 -30.64
CA GLU A 2 0.54 -0.14 -29.90
C GLU A 2 0.78 0.29 -28.47
N GLU A 3 0.19 -0.44 -27.53
CA GLU A 3 0.37 -0.14 -26.12
C GLU A 3 1.74 -0.60 -25.65
N ASN A 4 2.52 0.35 -25.16
CA ASN A 4 3.80 0.11 -24.53
C ASN A 4 3.62 -0.46 -23.10
N TYR A 5 3.25 -1.73 -22.98
CA TYR A 5 3.50 -2.46 -21.75
C TYR A 5 4.75 -3.32 -21.89
N ILE A 6 5.43 -3.49 -20.76
CA ILE A 6 6.73 -4.15 -20.72
C ILE A 6 6.57 -5.65 -20.93
N LYS A 7 7.14 -6.15 -22.03
CA LYS A 7 7.21 -7.59 -22.35
C LYS A 7 8.55 -8.24 -22.03
N HIS A 8 9.56 -7.45 -21.64
CA HIS A 8 10.91 -7.93 -21.35
C HIS A 8 11.32 -7.63 -19.90
N GLN A 9 12.33 -8.33 -19.42
CA GLN A 9 12.95 -8.04 -18.14
C GLN A 9 14.12 -7.09 -18.37
N TYR A 10 14.13 -5.98 -17.62
CA TYR A 10 15.24 -5.03 -17.67
C TYR A 10 16.52 -5.59 -17.02
N ALA A 11 17.67 -5.14 -17.50
CA ALA A 11 18.94 -5.38 -16.83
C ALA A 11 18.96 -4.74 -15.43
N PRO A 12 19.56 -5.40 -14.44
CA PRO A 12 19.66 -4.84 -13.10
C PRO A 12 20.42 -3.51 -13.08
N ILE A 13 19.87 -2.48 -12.41
CA ILE A 13 20.55 -1.19 -12.22
C ILE A 13 21.74 -1.31 -11.25
N LEU A 14 21.69 -2.26 -10.30
CA LEU A 14 22.78 -2.64 -9.42
C LEU A 14 23.06 -4.15 -9.59
N PRO A 15 23.98 -4.55 -10.50
CA PRO A 15 24.24 -5.96 -10.79
C PRO A 15 24.82 -6.73 -9.60
N LYS A 16 25.66 -6.08 -8.78
CA LYS A 16 26.28 -6.69 -7.61
C LYS A 16 25.40 -6.55 -6.40
N LYS A 17 25.07 -7.69 -5.77
CA LYS A 17 24.22 -7.72 -4.58
C LYS A 17 24.78 -6.95 -3.39
N ASP A 18 26.09 -6.94 -3.26
CA ASP A 18 26.77 -6.26 -2.17
C ASP A 18 26.61 -4.74 -2.24
N GLU A 19 26.22 -4.23 -3.41
CA GLU A 19 25.92 -2.83 -3.63
C GLU A 19 24.46 -2.47 -3.24
N TRP A 20 23.58 -3.47 -3.05
CA TRP A 20 22.19 -3.21 -2.68
C TRP A 20 22.09 -2.57 -1.29
N PRO A 21 21.43 -1.41 -1.16
CA PRO A 21 21.33 -0.73 0.13
C PRO A 21 20.74 -1.60 1.24
N VAL A 22 19.72 -2.41 0.94
CA VAL A 22 19.12 -3.33 1.91
C VAL A 22 20.07 -4.43 2.38
N VAL A 23 21.03 -4.86 1.55
CA VAL A 23 22.06 -5.82 1.94
C VAL A 23 23.09 -5.18 2.86
N LYS A 24 23.50 -3.94 2.56
CA LYS A 24 24.37 -3.15 3.43
C LYS A 24 23.73 -2.93 4.78
N LEU A 25 22.47 -2.49 4.80
CA LEU A 25 21.67 -2.32 6.02
C LEU A 25 21.58 -3.63 6.84
N ALA A 26 21.36 -4.77 6.17
CA ALA A 26 21.29 -6.07 6.85
C ALA A 26 22.61 -6.51 7.47
N ARG A 27 23.76 -6.11 6.90
CA ARG A 27 25.11 -6.35 7.49
C ARG A 27 25.34 -5.48 8.72
N GLU A 28 24.88 -4.23 8.68
CA GLU A 28 25.01 -3.25 9.76
C GLU A 28 23.79 -3.26 10.71
N ARG A 29 22.96 -4.32 10.65
CA ARG A 29 21.65 -4.39 11.34
C ARG A 29 21.74 -4.03 12.83
N LYS A 30 22.76 -4.53 13.54
CA LYS A 30 22.90 -4.27 14.98
C LYS A 30 23.14 -2.79 15.28
N GLU A 31 24.08 -2.18 14.55
CA GLU A 31 24.40 -0.75 14.67
C GLU A 31 23.21 0.13 14.26
N PHE A 32 22.52 -0.27 13.19
CA PHE A 32 21.33 0.42 12.74
C PHE A 32 20.21 0.40 13.77
N ILE A 33 19.94 -0.74 14.42
CA ILE A 33 18.93 -0.86 15.48
C ILE A 33 19.29 0.01 16.69
N LEU A 34 20.53 0.00 17.13
CA LEU A 34 21.00 0.85 18.22
C LEU A 34 20.80 2.33 17.89
N LYS A 35 21.18 2.74 16.69
CA LYS A 35 20.96 4.11 16.20
C LYS A 35 19.49 4.50 16.17
N VAL A 36 18.61 3.61 15.67
CA VAL A 36 17.17 3.85 15.65
C VAL A 36 16.62 4.00 17.08
N ALA A 37 17.06 3.16 18.01
CA ALA A 37 16.63 3.26 19.41
C ALA A 37 17.04 4.59 20.05
N GLU A 38 18.29 5.02 19.88
CA GLU A 38 18.81 6.29 20.39
C GLU A 38 18.09 7.50 19.79
N LEU A 39 17.94 7.56 18.48
CA LEU A 39 17.23 8.66 17.81
C LEU A 39 15.74 8.67 18.17
N SER A 40 15.15 7.51 18.43
CA SER A 40 13.75 7.43 18.90
C SER A 40 13.61 7.98 20.33
N GLU A 41 14.56 7.66 21.20
CA GLU A 41 14.62 8.20 22.55
C GLU A 41 14.72 9.74 22.52
N GLU A 42 15.71 10.28 21.77
CA GLU A 42 15.88 11.73 21.61
C GLU A 42 14.60 12.42 21.09
N ARG A 43 13.98 11.81 20.09
CA ARG A 43 12.74 12.33 19.47
C ARG A 43 11.59 12.35 20.47
N ILE A 44 11.36 11.27 21.21
CA ILE A 44 10.29 11.16 22.21
C ILE A 44 10.51 12.17 23.34
N ILE A 45 11.75 12.28 23.85
CA ILE A 45 12.11 13.26 24.89
C ILE A 45 11.89 14.70 24.38
N GLY A 46 12.24 14.97 23.13
CA GLY A 46 11.99 16.26 22.48
C GLY A 46 10.49 16.60 22.43
N LEU A 47 9.66 15.65 22.02
CA LEU A 47 8.20 15.81 21.97
C LEU A 47 7.56 16.02 23.36
N LEU A 48 8.09 15.37 24.39
CA LEU A 48 7.59 15.48 25.78
C LEU A 48 8.22 16.64 26.58
N GLY A 49 9.03 17.48 25.93
CA GLY A 49 9.59 18.72 26.50
C GLY A 49 10.60 18.52 27.61
N LYS A 50 11.31 17.37 27.68
CA LYS A 50 12.29 17.01 28.72
C LYS A 50 11.72 17.09 30.14
N ASN A 51 10.43 16.83 30.29
CA ASN A 51 9.73 16.87 31.59
C ASN A 51 9.60 15.45 32.16
N PRO A 52 10.22 15.14 33.34
CA PRO A 52 10.17 13.79 33.89
C PRO A 52 8.75 13.35 34.27
N ASP A 53 7.86 14.25 34.65
CA ASP A 53 6.51 13.91 35.07
C ASP A 53 5.64 13.54 33.85
N VAL A 54 5.80 14.25 32.74
CA VAL A 54 5.15 13.92 31.43
C VAL A 54 5.71 12.61 30.86
N LEU A 55 7.03 12.41 30.95
CA LEU A 55 7.65 11.16 30.50
C LEU A 55 7.16 9.97 31.32
N LYS A 56 7.03 10.13 32.66
CA LYS A 56 6.46 9.12 33.55
C LYS A 56 5.05 8.73 33.10
N GLU A 57 4.17 9.72 32.93
CA GLU A 57 2.77 9.49 32.52
C GLU A 57 2.68 8.73 31.19
N GLU A 58 3.53 9.08 30.20
CA GLU A 58 3.56 8.38 28.92
C GLU A 58 4.10 6.94 29.03
N LEU A 59 5.12 6.70 29.89
CA LEU A 59 5.61 5.35 30.20
C LEU A 59 4.53 4.47 30.84
N GLU A 60 3.77 5.02 31.79
CA GLU A 60 2.66 4.34 32.46
C GLU A 60 1.52 4.04 31.45
N THR A 61 1.19 5.00 30.60
CA THR A 61 0.19 4.85 29.53
C THR A 61 0.62 3.77 28.56
N THR A 62 1.87 3.76 28.14
CA THR A 62 2.43 2.72 27.26
C THR A 62 2.35 1.35 27.91
N LEU A 63 2.78 1.22 29.18
CA LEU A 63 2.69 -0.03 29.93
C LEU A 63 1.23 -0.53 30.04
N TYR A 64 0.28 0.38 30.31
CA TYR A 64 -1.14 0.03 30.38
C TYR A 64 -1.66 -0.49 29.04
N ARG A 65 -1.38 0.21 27.95
CA ARG A 65 -1.82 -0.17 26.59
C ARG A 65 -1.24 -1.52 26.16
N GLU A 66 0.04 -1.78 26.45
CA GLU A 66 0.69 -3.05 26.11
C GLU A 66 0.11 -4.23 26.92
N LYS A 67 -0.13 -4.02 28.22
CA LYS A 67 -0.81 -5.05 29.04
C LYS A 67 -2.21 -5.37 28.54
N LEU A 68 -2.96 -4.33 28.13
CA LEU A 68 -4.30 -4.51 27.58
C LEU A 68 -4.23 -5.30 26.25
N ARG A 69 -3.27 -4.96 25.37
CA ARG A 69 -3.03 -5.65 24.10
C ARG A 69 -2.69 -7.13 24.32
N ILE A 70 -1.74 -7.41 25.19
CA ILE A 70 -1.32 -8.80 25.50
C ILE A 70 -2.49 -9.63 26.04
N LYS A 71 -3.35 -9.03 26.89
CA LYS A 71 -4.51 -9.73 27.44
C LYS A 71 -5.64 -9.95 26.44
N GLN A 72 -5.95 -8.95 25.60
CA GLN A 72 -7.14 -8.94 24.75
C GLN A 72 -6.91 -9.41 23.33
N ASN A 73 -5.68 -9.28 22.83
CA ASN A 73 -5.38 -9.54 21.43
C ASN A 73 -3.95 -10.10 21.24
N PRO A 74 -3.60 -11.24 21.87
CA PRO A 74 -2.30 -11.90 21.66
C PRO A 74 -2.25 -12.51 20.26
N TRP A 75 -1.04 -12.53 19.67
CA TRP A 75 -0.78 -13.21 18.40
C TRP A 75 0.41 -14.16 18.53
N ASP A 76 0.42 -15.26 17.74
CA ASP A 76 1.48 -16.28 17.75
C ASP A 76 2.86 -15.73 17.38
N VAL A 77 2.91 -14.57 16.72
CA VAL A 77 4.16 -13.90 16.34
C VAL A 77 4.63 -12.86 17.36
N ASP A 78 3.89 -12.70 18.46
CA ASP A 78 4.38 -11.89 19.57
C ASP A 78 5.62 -12.56 20.17
N PRO A 79 6.61 -11.79 20.66
CA PRO A 79 7.81 -12.37 21.25
C PRO A 79 7.51 -13.26 22.46
N ASP A 80 8.19 -14.40 22.58
CA ASP A 80 7.96 -15.39 23.66
C ASP A 80 8.15 -14.79 25.08
N ASP A 81 9.05 -13.81 25.22
CA ASP A 81 9.38 -13.13 26.46
C ASP A 81 8.54 -11.85 26.72
N GLU A 82 7.50 -11.58 25.91
CA GLU A 82 6.78 -10.31 25.94
C GLU A 82 6.15 -10.02 27.31
N VAL A 83 5.54 -11.02 27.93
CA VAL A 83 4.90 -10.89 29.24
C VAL A 83 5.94 -10.52 30.31
N ASP A 84 7.11 -11.16 30.27
CA ASP A 84 8.15 -10.96 31.29
C ASP A 84 8.87 -9.65 31.08
N PHE A 85 9.10 -9.22 29.85
CA PHE A 85 9.59 -7.88 29.54
C PHE A 85 8.70 -6.77 30.15
N TRP A 86 7.38 -6.85 29.92
CA TRP A 86 6.47 -5.83 30.47
C TRP A 86 6.26 -5.93 31.98
N LYS A 87 6.50 -7.10 32.61
CA LYS A 87 6.60 -7.22 34.07
C LYS A 87 7.86 -6.51 34.61
N GLU A 88 9.00 -6.66 33.93
CA GLU A 88 10.24 -5.98 34.27
C GLU A 88 10.08 -4.46 34.18
N ILE A 89 9.52 -3.94 33.07
CA ILE A 89 9.23 -2.50 32.91
C ILE A 89 8.34 -2.01 34.06
N LYS A 90 7.28 -2.76 34.43
CA LYS A 90 6.44 -2.41 35.58
C LYS A 90 7.24 -2.32 36.88
N SER A 91 8.09 -3.30 37.16
CA SER A 91 8.92 -3.33 38.38
C SER A 91 9.85 -2.12 38.45
N ASN A 92 10.52 -1.81 37.32
CA ASN A 92 11.40 -0.65 37.23
C ASN A 92 10.65 0.67 37.53
N LEU A 93 9.46 0.85 36.95
CA LEU A 93 8.63 2.03 37.21
C LEU A 93 8.19 2.13 38.68
N LEU A 94 7.80 1.01 39.29
CA LEU A 94 7.42 0.98 40.73
C LEU A 94 8.58 1.33 41.65
N GLN A 95 9.80 0.84 41.36
CA GLN A 95 11.00 1.20 42.10
C GLN A 95 11.29 2.69 42.01
N LEU A 96 11.22 3.28 40.82
CA LEU A 96 11.42 4.71 40.61
C LEU A 96 10.35 5.58 41.34
N HIS A 97 9.13 5.06 41.49
CA HIS A 97 8.08 5.75 42.28
C HIS A 97 8.38 5.75 43.78
N ALA A 98 9.01 4.68 44.29
CA ALA A 98 9.38 4.61 45.72
C ALA A 98 10.55 5.54 46.08
N GLU A 99 11.39 5.92 45.11
CA GLU A 99 12.54 6.81 45.28
C GLU A 99 12.14 8.29 45.20
N VAL A 100 11.25 8.74 46.11
CA VAL A 100 10.67 10.11 46.12
C VAL A 100 11.71 11.22 46.30
N ALA A 101 12.91 10.93 46.81
CA ALA A 101 13.96 11.90 47.15
C ALA A 101 14.87 12.32 45.97
N LEU A 102 14.66 11.81 44.77
CA LEU A 102 15.51 12.12 43.63
C LEU A 102 15.27 13.54 43.09
N SER A 103 16.35 14.23 42.73
CA SER A 103 16.28 15.51 42.01
C SER A 103 15.58 15.34 40.65
N LYS A 104 15.02 16.44 40.13
CA LYS A 104 14.32 16.42 38.84
C LYS A 104 15.17 15.83 37.70
N THR A 105 16.47 16.14 37.66
CA THR A 105 17.41 15.62 36.67
C THR A 105 17.60 14.11 36.83
N LYS A 106 17.87 13.62 38.04
CA LYS A 106 18.05 12.18 38.28
C LYS A 106 16.78 11.37 37.97
N ARG A 107 15.59 11.95 38.22
CA ARG A 107 14.33 11.31 37.81
C ARG A 107 14.21 11.22 36.29
N LEU A 108 14.58 12.28 35.57
CA LEU A 108 14.57 12.27 34.11
C LEU A 108 15.49 11.17 33.59
N ASP A 109 16.75 11.11 34.05
CA ASP A 109 17.72 10.10 33.61
C ASP A 109 17.23 8.68 33.89
N ALA A 110 16.60 8.45 35.05
CA ALA A 110 16.04 7.16 35.41
C ALA A 110 14.87 6.73 34.49
N TYR A 111 13.93 7.64 34.18
CA TYR A 111 12.86 7.35 33.22
C TYR A 111 13.37 7.21 31.80
N GLN A 112 14.41 7.93 31.41
CA GLN A 112 15.10 7.74 30.12
C GLN A 112 15.69 6.34 29.98
N ALA A 113 16.26 5.79 31.06
CA ALA A 113 16.76 4.41 31.03
C ALA A 113 15.64 3.38 30.78
N VAL A 114 14.44 3.62 31.31
CA VAL A 114 13.26 2.78 30.99
C VAL A 114 12.81 2.99 29.56
N LEU A 115 12.75 4.24 29.10
CA LEU A 115 12.43 4.57 27.70
C LEU A 115 13.38 3.87 26.73
N LYS A 116 14.68 3.91 26.99
CA LYS A 116 15.72 3.25 26.18
C LYS A 116 15.49 1.74 26.04
N LYS A 117 15.08 1.06 27.13
CA LYS A 117 14.73 -0.37 27.05
C LYS A 117 13.54 -0.59 26.11
N ILE A 118 12.50 0.25 26.20
CA ILE A 118 11.29 0.13 25.37
C ILE A 118 11.60 0.44 23.89
N THR A 119 12.30 1.53 23.61
CA THR A 119 12.66 1.89 22.21
C THR A 119 13.59 0.85 21.57
N SER A 120 14.54 0.30 22.35
CA SER A 120 15.42 -0.78 21.88
C SER A 120 14.61 -2.05 21.53
N ARG A 121 13.64 -2.41 22.38
CA ARG A 121 12.73 -3.53 22.12
C ARG A 121 11.91 -3.30 20.84
N TYR A 122 11.30 -2.13 20.71
CA TYR A 122 10.51 -1.81 19.51
C TYR A 122 11.37 -1.72 18.24
N ALA A 123 12.57 -1.16 18.30
CA ALA A 123 13.47 -1.11 17.16
C ALA A 123 13.87 -2.52 16.67
N GLU A 124 14.12 -3.47 17.59
CA GLU A 124 14.39 -4.87 17.25
C GLU A 124 13.15 -5.56 16.63
N GLU A 125 11.98 -5.37 17.22
CA GLU A 125 10.72 -5.95 16.71
C GLU A 125 10.36 -5.44 15.31
N ILE A 126 10.55 -4.14 15.05
CA ILE A 126 10.26 -3.50 13.76
C ILE A 126 11.26 -3.96 12.71
N SER A 127 12.51 -4.14 13.07
CA SER A 127 13.61 -4.34 12.14
C SER A 127 13.42 -5.57 11.24
N SER A 128 13.67 -5.39 9.95
CA SER A 128 13.65 -6.49 8.99
C SER A 128 14.82 -7.45 9.19
N ASN A 129 14.63 -8.71 8.79
CA ASN A 129 15.66 -9.75 8.79
C ASN A 129 15.92 -10.20 7.35
N PHE A 130 16.35 -9.26 6.51
CA PHE A 130 16.60 -9.50 5.10
C PHE A 130 17.80 -10.42 4.87
N LYS A 131 17.62 -11.42 3.98
CA LYS A 131 18.70 -12.31 3.52
C LYS A 131 18.69 -12.40 2.00
N ALA A 132 19.76 -11.95 1.35
CA ALA A 132 19.86 -11.90 -0.12
C ALA A 132 19.73 -13.27 -0.80
N SER A 133 20.13 -14.37 -0.12
CA SER A 133 19.93 -15.75 -0.61
C SER A 133 18.44 -16.12 -0.67
N HIS A 134 17.67 -15.78 0.38
CA HIS A 134 16.22 -16.02 0.45
C HIS A 134 15.48 -15.18 -0.60
N TYR A 135 15.88 -13.91 -0.80
CA TYR A 135 15.31 -13.05 -1.84
C TYR A 135 15.41 -13.69 -3.24
N LYS A 136 16.61 -14.19 -3.61
CA LYS A 136 16.78 -14.84 -4.92
C LYS A 136 15.95 -16.11 -5.07
N PHE A 137 15.91 -16.92 -4.03
CA PHE A 137 15.10 -18.14 -4.00
C PHE A 137 13.62 -17.80 -4.14
N THR A 138 13.11 -16.90 -3.31
CA THR A 138 11.72 -16.43 -3.32
C THR A 138 11.33 -15.90 -4.71
N ARG A 139 12.17 -15.04 -5.30
CA ARG A 139 11.94 -14.50 -6.64
C ARG A 139 11.82 -15.61 -7.70
N ARG A 140 12.72 -16.61 -7.66
CA ARG A 140 12.67 -17.75 -8.59
C ARG A 140 11.40 -18.57 -8.40
N VAL A 141 11.04 -18.87 -7.16
CA VAL A 141 9.84 -19.65 -6.83
C VAL A 141 8.58 -18.92 -7.29
N VAL A 142 8.46 -17.61 -7.01
CA VAL A 142 7.31 -16.81 -7.44
C VAL A 142 7.23 -16.76 -8.98
N THR A 143 8.32 -16.39 -9.66
CA THR A 143 8.32 -16.29 -11.12
C THR A 143 8.06 -17.65 -11.78
N TYR A 144 8.79 -18.68 -11.37
CA TYR A 144 8.66 -20.02 -11.94
C TYR A 144 7.30 -20.63 -11.62
N GLY A 145 6.88 -20.60 -10.36
CA GLY A 145 5.60 -21.14 -9.91
C GLY A 145 4.43 -20.51 -10.63
N PHE A 146 4.38 -19.19 -10.68
CA PHE A 146 3.31 -18.46 -11.38
C PHE A 146 3.34 -18.69 -12.90
N SER A 147 4.52 -18.74 -13.53
CA SER A 147 4.63 -19.06 -14.95
C SER A 147 4.13 -20.47 -15.25
N ARG A 148 4.43 -21.45 -14.39
CA ARG A 148 3.91 -22.83 -14.55
C ARG A 148 2.40 -22.91 -14.39
N LEU A 149 1.85 -22.21 -13.39
CA LEU A 149 0.40 -22.12 -13.22
C LEU A 149 -0.29 -21.48 -14.41
N LEU A 150 0.26 -20.39 -14.95
CA LEU A 150 -0.25 -19.71 -16.13
C LEU A 150 -0.28 -20.64 -17.36
N ASN A 151 0.81 -21.34 -17.63
CA ASN A 151 0.92 -22.22 -18.79
C ASN A 151 0.07 -23.49 -18.63
N ALA A 152 0.05 -24.12 -17.45
CA ALA A 152 -0.79 -25.28 -17.18
C ALA A 152 -2.28 -25.01 -17.45
N ALA A 153 -2.69 -23.78 -17.27
CA ALA A 153 -4.07 -23.36 -17.44
C ALA A 153 -4.49 -23.05 -18.89
N ARG A 154 -3.56 -22.52 -19.68
CA ARG A 154 -3.85 -22.01 -21.03
C ARG A 154 -3.52 -23.00 -22.14
N VAL A 155 -2.60 -23.92 -21.91
CA VAL A 155 -2.18 -24.91 -22.88
C VAL A 155 -2.93 -26.21 -22.64
N LYS A 156 -3.67 -26.73 -23.64
CA LYS A 156 -4.35 -28.02 -23.56
C LYS A 156 -3.37 -29.17 -23.73
N GLY A 157 -3.41 -30.18 -22.85
CA GLY A 157 -2.63 -31.39 -22.95
C GLY A 157 -1.65 -31.64 -21.81
N PHE A 158 -1.09 -32.84 -21.71
CA PHE A 158 -0.20 -33.29 -20.63
C PHE A 158 1.12 -32.47 -20.57
N THR A 159 1.54 -31.89 -21.70
CA THR A 159 2.74 -31.04 -21.82
C THR A 159 2.52 -29.60 -21.37
N SER A 160 1.27 -29.22 -21.05
CA SER A 160 0.90 -27.84 -20.69
C SER A 160 1.68 -27.29 -19.50
N PHE A 161 1.94 -28.15 -18.51
CA PHE A 161 2.68 -27.76 -17.30
C PHE A 161 4.16 -27.40 -17.60
N PHE A 162 4.73 -27.95 -18.66
CA PHE A 162 6.12 -27.70 -19.08
C PHE A 162 6.25 -26.65 -20.19
N SER A 163 5.13 -26.14 -20.69
CA SER A 163 5.13 -25.09 -21.71
C SER A 163 5.71 -23.76 -21.16
N ASN A 164 6.36 -23.01 -22.03
CA ASN A 164 6.82 -21.63 -21.78
C ASN A 164 6.15 -20.64 -22.76
N GLN A 165 5.02 -21.02 -23.34
CA GLN A 165 4.33 -20.23 -24.35
C GLN A 165 3.82 -18.89 -23.84
N TYR A 166 3.43 -18.83 -22.56
CA TYR A 166 2.94 -17.60 -21.91
C TYR A 166 3.87 -17.16 -20.78
N THR A 167 4.10 -15.86 -20.70
CA THR A 167 4.88 -15.22 -19.63
C THR A 167 3.97 -14.50 -18.65
N LEU A 168 4.47 -14.15 -17.47
CA LEU A 168 3.70 -13.35 -16.51
C LEU A 168 3.39 -11.95 -17.06
N GLN A 169 4.25 -11.41 -17.92
CA GLN A 169 4.05 -10.12 -18.57
C GLN A 169 2.84 -10.12 -19.53
N ASP A 170 2.39 -11.29 -20.01
CA ASP A 170 1.16 -11.41 -20.80
C ASP A 170 -0.10 -11.23 -19.94
N LYS A 171 0.03 -11.33 -18.59
CA LYS A 171 -1.05 -11.20 -17.63
C LYS A 171 -0.96 -9.93 -16.79
N ILE A 172 0.25 -9.47 -16.54
CA ILE A 172 0.53 -8.32 -15.68
C ILE A 172 1.09 -7.21 -16.57
N GLN A 173 0.21 -6.27 -16.90
CA GLN A 173 0.54 -5.14 -17.76
C GLN A 173 1.19 -4.05 -16.92
N ILE A 174 2.49 -3.82 -17.10
CA ILE A 174 3.23 -2.75 -16.42
C ILE A 174 3.28 -1.56 -17.39
N THR A 175 2.78 -0.41 -16.95
CA THR A 175 2.67 0.81 -17.77
C THR A 175 3.16 2.04 -17.01
N GLY A 176 3.24 3.17 -17.69
CA GLY A 176 3.61 4.46 -17.11
C GLY A 176 5.12 4.74 -17.14
N GLN A 177 5.64 5.35 -16.09
CA GLN A 177 6.97 5.97 -16.06
C GLN A 177 8.08 4.98 -15.66
N THR A 178 8.15 3.83 -16.33
CA THR A 178 9.06 2.73 -15.98
C THR A 178 10.54 3.05 -16.16
N ASP A 179 10.89 3.78 -17.21
CA ASP A 179 12.28 4.20 -17.45
C ASP A 179 12.69 5.30 -16.48
N GLN A 180 11.78 6.27 -16.23
CA GLN A 180 12.03 7.34 -15.26
C GLN A 180 12.35 6.80 -13.87
N ILE A 181 11.56 5.84 -13.34
CA ILE A 181 11.82 5.29 -12.00
C ILE A 181 13.18 4.58 -11.92
N ARG A 182 13.59 3.90 -13.01
CA ARG A 182 14.90 3.23 -13.09
C ARG A 182 16.04 4.24 -13.07
N ASP A 183 15.94 5.32 -13.87
CA ASP A 183 16.96 6.37 -13.94
C ASP A 183 17.07 7.11 -12.61
N LEU A 184 15.94 7.47 -12.01
CA LEU A 184 15.91 8.14 -10.71
C LEU A 184 16.45 7.28 -9.56
N ALA A 185 16.29 5.95 -9.62
CA ALA A 185 16.84 5.05 -8.62
C ALA A 185 18.37 5.01 -8.60
N THR A 186 19.03 5.45 -9.67
CA THR A 186 20.51 5.65 -9.70
C THR A 186 20.91 7.02 -9.16
N LYS A 187 19.97 7.95 -9.02
CA LYS A 187 20.20 9.35 -8.64
C LYS A 187 19.71 9.69 -7.23
N GLY A 188 18.97 8.78 -6.59
CA GLY A 188 18.45 8.99 -5.25
C GLY A 188 17.65 7.83 -4.71
N THR A 189 16.96 8.06 -3.60
CA THR A 189 16.14 7.04 -2.94
C THR A 189 14.69 7.12 -3.42
N ILE A 190 14.16 6.01 -3.93
CA ILE A 190 12.76 5.89 -4.34
C ILE A 190 11.89 5.52 -3.15
N VAL A 191 10.80 6.23 -2.96
CA VAL A 191 9.70 5.88 -2.05
C VAL A 191 8.46 5.58 -2.90
N LEU A 192 8.15 4.30 -3.04
CA LEU A 192 7.00 3.84 -3.82
C LEU A 192 5.73 3.86 -2.95
N VAL A 193 4.68 4.49 -3.45
CA VAL A 193 3.40 4.63 -2.74
C VAL A 193 2.25 4.07 -3.60
N PRO A 194 1.96 2.76 -3.51
CA PRO A 194 0.89 2.13 -4.29
C PRO A 194 -0.47 2.22 -3.61
N THR A 195 -1.55 2.16 -4.42
CA THR A 195 -2.90 1.85 -3.94
C THR A 195 -2.94 0.42 -3.39
N HIS A 196 -3.87 0.15 -2.45
CA HIS A 196 -3.94 -1.15 -1.78
C HIS A 196 -5.34 -1.77 -1.83
N PHE A 197 -5.51 -2.82 -2.65
CA PHE A 197 -6.79 -3.51 -2.84
C PHE A 197 -6.76 -4.98 -2.41
N SER A 198 -5.60 -5.65 -2.52
CA SER A 198 -5.46 -7.09 -2.27
C SER A 198 -4.20 -7.41 -1.47
N ASN A 199 -4.20 -8.52 -0.75
CA ASN A 199 -2.99 -9.07 -0.13
C ASN A 199 -1.92 -9.45 -1.17
N LEU A 200 -2.31 -9.60 -2.44
CA LEU A 200 -1.38 -9.84 -3.54
C LEU A 200 -0.52 -8.63 -3.90
N ASP A 201 -0.94 -7.42 -3.57
CA ASP A 201 -0.30 -6.18 -4.04
C ASP A 201 1.19 -6.14 -3.69
N SER A 202 1.57 -6.54 -2.47
CA SER A 202 2.97 -6.53 -2.04
C SER A 202 3.83 -7.54 -2.80
N ILE A 203 3.29 -8.74 -3.09
CA ILE A 203 3.98 -9.78 -3.87
C ILE A 203 4.12 -9.32 -5.32
N LEU A 204 3.06 -8.74 -5.87
CA LEU A 204 3.01 -8.23 -7.23
C LEU A 204 4.02 -7.10 -7.44
N ILE A 205 4.05 -6.11 -6.55
CA ILE A 205 5.02 -5.02 -6.62
C ILE A 205 6.45 -5.55 -6.47
N GLY A 206 6.71 -6.46 -5.54
CA GLY A 206 8.02 -7.09 -5.38
C GLY A 206 8.50 -7.80 -6.66
N TRP A 207 7.59 -8.47 -7.38
CA TRP A 207 7.88 -9.09 -8.67
C TRP A 207 8.14 -8.02 -9.75
N ILE A 208 7.32 -6.97 -9.84
CA ILE A 208 7.46 -5.88 -10.80
C ILE A 208 8.80 -5.15 -10.63
N LEU A 209 9.20 -4.83 -9.41
CA LEU A 209 10.52 -4.24 -9.14
C LEU A 209 11.66 -5.12 -9.68
N SER A 210 11.50 -6.44 -9.57
CA SER A 210 12.45 -7.40 -10.15
C SER A 210 12.45 -7.38 -11.69
N VAL A 211 11.27 -7.27 -12.34
CA VAL A 211 11.16 -7.15 -13.81
C VAL A 211 11.81 -5.86 -14.28
N LEU A 212 11.63 -4.77 -13.54
CA LEU A 212 12.26 -3.48 -13.80
C LEU A 212 13.77 -3.47 -13.50
N GLY A 213 14.36 -4.55 -13.03
CA GLY A 213 15.78 -4.61 -12.69
C GLY A 213 16.16 -3.75 -11.48
N MET A 214 15.19 -3.39 -10.64
CA MET A 214 15.42 -2.63 -9.41
C MET A 214 16.01 -3.51 -8.30
N PRO A 215 16.84 -2.95 -7.39
CA PRO A 215 17.22 -3.67 -6.17
C PRO A 215 15.98 -3.90 -5.28
N PRO A 216 16.04 -4.81 -4.30
CA PRO A 216 14.95 -5.00 -3.35
C PRO A 216 14.65 -3.73 -2.56
N PHE A 217 13.36 -3.42 -2.40
CA PHE A 217 12.87 -2.35 -1.55
C PHE A 217 12.62 -2.88 -0.13
N ILE A 218 12.79 -2.02 0.87
CA ILE A 218 12.21 -2.28 2.20
C ILE A 218 10.73 -1.89 2.16
N TYR A 219 9.89 -2.58 2.91
CA TYR A 219 8.48 -2.22 2.98
C TYR A 219 7.83 -2.57 4.32
N GLY A 220 6.88 -1.72 4.75
CA GLY A 220 6.11 -1.96 5.97
C GLY A 220 5.04 -3.02 5.75
N ALA A 221 5.17 -4.17 6.39
CA ALA A 221 4.19 -5.24 6.34
C ALA A 221 3.46 -5.38 7.68
N GLY A 222 2.12 -5.47 7.63
CA GLY A 222 1.33 -5.70 8.83
C GLY A 222 1.71 -7.01 9.52
N LEU A 223 1.87 -6.98 10.84
CA LEU A 223 2.32 -8.13 11.63
C LEU A 223 1.40 -9.36 11.46
N ASN A 224 0.11 -9.16 11.16
CA ASN A 224 -0.84 -10.23 10.87
C ASN A 224 -0.42 -11.16 9.72
N LEU A 225 0.34 -10.65 8.74
CA LEU A 225 0.84 -11.47 7.63
C LEU A 225 1.94 -12.45 8.08
N PHE A 226 2.58 -12.19 9.20
CA PHE A 226 3.63 -13.05 9.75
C PHE A 226 3.07 -14.23 10.59
N ASN A 227 1.78 -14.23 10.92
CA ASN A 227 1.11 -15.39 11.58
C ASN A 227 1.07 -16.63 10.68
N ILE A 228 1.23 -16.47 9.37
CA ILE A 228 1.24 -17.57 8.41
C ILE A 228 2.69 -17.82 8.01
N SER A 229 3.27 -18.96 8.39
CA SER A 229 4.70 -19.28 8.24
C SER A 229 5.23 -19.08 6.82
N ILE A 230 4.45 -19.45 5.80
CA ILE A 230 4.85 -19.27 4.40
C ILE A 230 4.92 -17.78 4.02
N PHE A 231 3.96 -16.97 4.46
CA PHE A 231 4.00 -15.53 4.24
C PHE A 231 5.11 -14.86 5.04
N ALA A 232 5.30 -15.26 6.30
CA ALA A 232 6.40 -14.78 7.11
C ALA A 232 7.76 -14.98 6.42
N TYR A 233 7.97 -16.16 5.83
CA TYR A 233 9.16 -16.46 5.06
C TYR A 233 9.32 -15.50 3.85
N PHE A 234 8.26 -15.36 3.05
CA PHE A 234 8.28 -14.47 1.87
C PHE A 234 8.47 -13.00 2.27
N MET A 235 7.75 -12.52 3.28
CA MET A 235 7.86 -11.15 3.77
C MET A 235 9.28 -10.82 4.23
N ASN A 236 9.87 -11.67 5.07
CA ASN A 236 11.26 -11.51 5.51
C ASN A 236 12.25 -11.56 4.33
N ALA A 237 12.03 -12.47 3.37
CA ALA A 237 12.89 -12.60 2.20
C ALA A 237 12.83 -11.38 1.28
N LEU A 238 11.70 -10.68 1.23
CA LEU A 238 11.49 -9.50 0.40
C LEU A 238 11.90 -8.18 1.07
N GLY A 239 12.37 -8.19 2.32
CA GLY A 239 12.84 -6.99 3.03
C GLY A 239 11.75 -6.27 3.84
N ALA A 240 10.67 -6.97 4.20
CA ALA A 240 9.63 -6.39 5.03
C ALA A 240 10.13 -6.06 6.44
N TYR A 241 9.84 -4.86 6.93
CA TYR A 241 9.87 -4.54 8.34
C TYR A 241 8.46 -4.67 8.93
N LYS A 242 8.38 -5.01 10.22
CA LYS A 242 7.12 -5.38 10.85
C LYS A 242 6.36 -4.15 11.35
N VAL A 243 5.09 -4.04 11.02
CA VAL A 243 4.20 -2.97 11.50
C VAL A 243 3.08 -3.59 12.32
N ASP A 244 3.14 -3.41 13.64
CA ASP A 244 2.09 -3.86 14.56
C ASP A 244 1.05 -2.75 14.79
N ARG A 245 -0.08 -2.86 14.09
CA ARG A 245 -1.17 -1.88 14.18
C ARG A 245 -1.95 -1.91 15.52
N ARG A 246 -1.70 -2.92 16.37
CA ARG A 246 -2.27 -3.01 17.73
C ARG A 246 -1.53 -2.07 18.67
N LYS A 247 -0.22 -1.81 18.40
CA LYS A 247 0.62 -0.90 19.20
C LYS A 247 0.36 0.54 18.77
N LYS A 248 -0.49 1.23 19.55
CA LYS A 248 -0.91 2.62 19.27
C LYS A 248 -0.32 3.63 20.27
N ASN A 249 0.71 3.23 21.04
CA ASN A 249 1.39 4.12 21.96
C ASN A 249 2.42 4.99 21.23
N LEU A 250 2.73 6.15 21.79
CA LEU A 250 3.65 7.14 21.24
C LEU A 250 5.03 6.53 20.98
N MET A 251 5.55 5.73 21.90
CA MET A 251 6.90 5.17 21.83
C MET A 251 7.05 4.25 20.62
N TYR A 252 6.06 3.38 20.36
CA TYR A 252 6.08 2.51 19.19
C TYR A 252 5.96 3.30 17.87
N ILE A 253 5.04 4.26 17.82
CA ILE A 253 4.79 5.05 16.61
C ILE A 253 6.03 5.86 16.24
N GLU A 254 6.67 6.52 17.20
CA GLU A 254 7.86 7.34 16.92
C GLU A 254 9.08 6.45 16.60
N THR A 255 9.22 5.27 17.21
CA THR A 255 10.26 4.30 16.83
C THR A 255 10.06 3.80 15.39
N LEU A 256 8.82 3.52 14.98
CA LEU A 256 8.50 3.10 13.61
C LEU A 256 8.81 4.21 12.59
N LYS A 257 8.47 5.46 12.90
CA LYS A 257 8.80 6.61 12.05
C LYS A 257 10.32 6.80 11.95
N THR A 258 11.03 6.70 13.06
CA THR A 258 12.50 6.83 13.09
C THR A 258 13.15 5.72 12.26
N TYR A 259 12.69 4.47 12.37
CA TYR A 259 13.16 3.37 11.56
C TYR A 259 12.99 3.65 10.06
N SER A 260 11.79 4.07 9.65
CA SER A 260 11.48 4.39 8.24
C SER A 260 12.35 5.53 7.72
N LYS A 261 12.46 6.62 8.47
CA LYS A 261 13.30 7.78 8.15
C LYS A 261 14.77 7.38 7.97
N GLU A 262 15.35 6.69 8.94
CA GLU A 262 16.76 6.31 8.92
C GLU A 262 17.08 5.31 7.79
N ALA A 263 16.16 4.39 7.48
CA ALA A 263 16.33 3.47 6.37
C ALA A 263 16.30 4.19 5.00
N ILE A 264 15.41 5.18 4.83
CA ILE A 264 15.38 6.04 3.62
C ILE A 264 16.67 6.84 3.50
N GLN A 265 17.16 7.44 4.60
CA GLN A 265 18.44 8.17 4.62
C GLN A 265 19.65 7.27 4.34
N PHE A 266 19.60 6.00 4.72
CA PHE A 266 20.63 5.01 4.41
C PHE A 266 20.70 4.70 2.90
N GLY A 267 19.71 5.16 2.12
CA GLY A 267 19.58 4.92 0.68
C GLY A 267 18.73 3.67 0.35
N CYS A 268 18.08 3.05 1.32
CA CYS A 268 17.17 1.94 1.05
C CYS A 268 15.92 2.47 0.34
N HIS A 269 15.70 2.04 -0.90
CA HIS A 269 14.42 2.28 -1.55
C HIS A 269 13.31 1.71 -0.69
N SER A 270 12.22 2.45 -0.53
CA SER A 270 11.14 2.12 0.40
C SER A 270 9.81 1.98 -0.33
N LEU A 271 8.94 1.14 0.22
CA LEU A 271 7.56 0.99 -0.23
C LEU A 271 6.64 0.93 0.99
N PHE A 272 5.56 1.67 0.95
CA PHE A 272 4.46 1.50 1.90
C PHE A 272 3.13 1.87 1.24
N PHE A 273 2.06 1.22 1.71
CA PHE A 273 0.71 1.50 1.24
C PHE A 273 0.12 2.67 2.03
N PRO A 274 -0.02 3.86 1.41
CA PRO A 274 -0.35 5.08 2.15
C PRO A 274 -1.79 5.10 2.68
N GLY A 275 -2.70 4.27 2.15
CA GLY A 275 -4.03 4.04 2.71
C GLY A 275 -3.99 3.38 4.09
N GLY A 276 -2.90 2.72 4.45
CA GLY A 276 -2.67 2.05 5.72
C GLY A 276 -3.38 0.71 5.87
N THR A 277 -4.47 0.48 5.13
CA THR A 277 -5.20 -0.80 5.02
C THR A 277 -5.63 -0.98 3.57
N ARG A 278 -6.05 -2.19 3.21
CA ARG A 278 -6.72 -2.42 1.92
C ARG A 278 -7.99 -1.56 1.84
N SER A 279 -8.30 -1.04 0.65
CA SER A 279 -9.56 -0.35 0.40
C SER A 279 -10.73 -1.31 0.65
N ARG A 280 -11.56 -1.00 1.65
CA ARG A 280 -12.70 -1.84 2.02
C ARG A 280 -13.91 -1.60 1.13
N SER A 281 -14.05 -0.40 0.62
CA SER A 281 -15.16 -0.01 -0.26
C SER A 281 -14.89 -0.23 -1.75
N GLY A 282 -13.64 -0.48 -2.16
CA GLY A 282 -13.23 -0.49 -3.56
C GLY A 282 -12.87 0.90 -4.13
N ILE A 283 -13.06 1.98 -3.36
CA ILE A 283 -12.71 3.36 -3.76
C ILE A 283 -11.17 3.50 -3.80
N ILE A 284 -10.67 4.28 -4.75
CA ILE A 284 -9.27 4.76 -4.72
C ILE A 284 -9.10 5.63 -3.47
N GLU A 285 -8.01 5.44 -2.74
CA GLU A 285 -7.76 6.18 -1.50
C GLU A 285 -7.83 7.69 -1.73
N SER A 286 -8.76 8.35 -1.06
CA SER A 286 -8.91 9.83 -1.06
C SER A 286 -8.21 10.48 0.11
N LYS A 287 -7.93 9.72 1.18
CA LYS A 287 -7.21 10.17 2.38
C LYS A 287 -6.10 9.20 2.71
N LEU A 288 -4.89 9.72 2.81
CA LEU A 288 -3.69 8.94 3.10
C LEU A 288 -3.32 9.01 4.59
N LYS A 289 -2.64 7.97 5.08
CA LYS A 289 -1.99 7.96 6.40
C LYS A 289 -0.65 8.67 6.30
N LEU A 290 -0.55 9.83 6.92
CA LEU A 290 0.58 10.73 6.75
C LEU A 290 1.84 10.33 7.53
N GLY A 291 1.73 9.45 8.54
CA GLY A 291 2.84 9.17 9.46
C GLY A 291 4.12 8.66 8.77
N LEU A 292 4.02 7.65 7.91
CA LEU A 292 5.17 7.17 7.14
C LEU A 292 5.52 8.08 5.96
N LEU A 293 4.54 8.77 5.39
CA LEU A 293 4.79 9.72 4.32
C LEU A 293 5.65 10.89 4.81
N GLY A 294 5.38 11.42 5.99
CA GLY A 294 6.17 12.47 6.62
C GLY A 294 7.63 12.07 6.88
N THR A 295 7.91 10.76 7.05
CA THR A 295 9.30 10.31 7.23
C THR A 295 10.19 10.56 6.01
N ALA A 296 9.63 10.60 4.80
CA ALA A 296 10.36 10.96 3.59
C ALA A 296 10.75 12.45 3.58
N ILE A 297 9.85 13.33 4.05
CA ILE A 297 10.11 14.77 4.18
C ILE A 297 11.21 15.01 5.23
N GLU A 298 11.07 14.39 6.40
CA GLU A 298 12.07 14.46 7.46
C GLU A 298 13.45 13.93 7.02
N ALA A 299 13.47 12.84 6.23
CA ALA A 299 14.69 12.27 5.68
C ALA A 299 15.35 13.22 4.68
N GLN A 300 14.57 13.84 3.78
CA GLN A 300 15.10 14.82 2.83
C GLN A 300 15.68 16.05 3.53
N ARG A 301 14.95 16.60 4.52
CA ARG A 301 15.46 17.71 5.33
C ARG A 301 16.78 17.35 5.99
N ALA A 302 16.85 16.16 6.61
CA ALA A 302 18.07 15.71 7.29
C ALA A 302 19.24 15.48 6.31
N ASN A 303 18.97 15.06 5.06
CA ASN A 303 19.97 15.00 4.01
C ASN A 303 20.50 16.40 3.65
N PHE A 304 19.63 17.41 3.53
CA PHE A 304 20.06 18.80 3.32
C PHE A 304 20.90 19.35 4.48
N GLN A 305 20.53 19.02 5.73
CA GLN A 305 21.31 19.44 6.92
C GLN A 305 22.71 18.84 6.93
N LYS A 306 22.90 17.63 6.41
CA LYS A 306 24.22 16.95 6.32
C LYS A 306 25.02 17.39 5.08
N GLY A 307 24.50 18.28 4.25
CA GLY A 307 25.13 18.65 2.98
C GLY A 307 25.01 17.60 1.87
N ASN A 308 24.23 16.54 2.08
CA ASN A 308 24.07 15.41 1.15
C ASN A 308 22.72 15.44 0.40
N GLY A 309 22.00 16.55 0.44
CA GLY A 309 20.65 16.69 -0.14
C GLY A 309 20.61 16.73 -1.67
N GLU A 310 21.76 16.82 -2.32
CA GLU A 310 21.93 16.76 -3.77
C GLU A 310 22.45 15.39 -4.21
N GLY A 311 22.31 15.06 -5.47
CA GLY A 311 22.75 13.77 -6.01
C GLY A 311 22.04 12.60 -5.32
N LEU A 312 22.76 11.63 -4.82
CA LEU A 312 22.22 10.42 -4.18
C LEU A 312 21.40 10.69 -2.91
N GLY A 313 21.45 11.88 -2.35
CA GLY A 313 20.63 12.29 -1.19
C GLY A 313 19.21 12.75 -1.53
N LYS A 314 18.84 12.85 -2.79
CA LYS A 314 17.48 13.17 -3.21
C LYS A 314 16.52 12.01 -2.91
N ILE A 315 15.28 12.36 -2.56
CA ILE A 315 14.20 11.38 -2.31
C ILE A 315 13.08 11.64 -3.30
N PHE A 316 12.67 10.60 -3.99
CA PHE A 316 11.64 10.64 -5.02
C PHE A 316 10.44 9.81 -4.61
N ILE A 317 9.25 10.43 -4.60
CA ILE A 317 7.97 9.79 -4.30
C ILE A 317 7.34 9.34 -5.61
N VAL A 318 7.00 8.06 -5.73
CA VAL A 318 6.44 7.49 -6.96
C VAL A 318 5.08 6.84 -6.66
N PRO A 319 3.98 7.49 -7.06
CA PRO A 319 2.65 6.90 -6.97
C PRO A 319 2.49 5.72 -7.94
N VAL A 320 1.77 4.69 -7.50
CA VAL A 320 1.46 3.52 -8.33
C VAL A 320 0.01 3.12 -8.14
N THR A 321 -0.71 2.81 -9.22
CA THR A 321 -2.04 2.21 -9.12
C THR A 321 -2.03 0.76 -9.59
N ILE A 322 -2.80 -0.07 -8.88
CA ILE A 322 -3.01 -1.47 -9.22
C ILE A 322 -4.48 -1.67 -9.55
N ASN A 323 -4.76 -2.21 -10.73
CA ASN A 323 -6.11 -2.43 -11.20
C ASN A 323 -6.36 -3.91 -11.46
N TYR A 324 -7.52 -4.38 -11.01
CA TYR A 324 -7.97 -5.76 -11.06
C TYR A 324 -9.37 -5.84 -11.65
N HIS A 325 -9.63 -6.85 -12.47
CA HIS A 325 -11.01 -7.27 -12.78
C HIS A 325 -11.69 -7.97 -11.60
N PHE A 326 -10.88 -8.53 -10.72
CA PHE A 326 -11.31 -9.35 -9.61
C PHE A 326 -10.39 -9.16 -8.40
N VAL A 327 -11.00 -8.85 -7.25
CA VAL A 327 -10.31 -8.78 -5.94
C VAL A 327 -10.85 -9.91 -5.07
N LEU A 328 -9.99 -10.86 -4.69
CA LEU A 328 -10.39 -12.06 -3.96
C LEU A 328 -11.11 -11.74 -2.66
N GLU A 329 -10.63 -10.75 -1.95
CA GLU A 329 -11.12 -10.34 -0.63
C GLU A 329 -12.33 -9.39 -0.69
N ALA A 330 -12.79 -9.01 -1.89
CA ALA A 330 -13.86 -8.03 -2.05
C ALA A 330 -15.13 -8.32 -1.22
N PRO A 331 -15.64 -9.58 -1.13
CA PRO A 331 -16.83 -9.86 -0.34
C PRO A 331 -16.65 -9.57 1.17
N VAL A 332 -15.47 -9.84 1.72
CA VAL A 332 -15.17 -9.55 3.13
C VAL A 332 -14.94 -8.06 3.32
N LEU A 333 -14.16 -7.43 2.43
CA LEU A 333 -13.83 -6.01 2.50
C LEU A 333 -15.08 -5.13 2.45
N ILE A 334 -15.99 -5.39 1.52
CA ILE A 334 -17.21 -4.59 1.39
C ILE A 334 -18.17 -4.80 2.58
N ARG A 335 -18.28 -6.03 3.09
CA ARG A 335 -19.06 -6.32 4.29
C ARG A 335 -18.52 -5.57 5.50
N ASP A 336 -17.20 -5.58 5.71
CA ASP A 336 -16.53 -4.80 6.76
C ASP A 336 -16.82 -3.30 6.62
N TYR A 337 -16.75 -2.77 5.39
CA TYR A 337 -17.05 -1.36 5.13
C TYR A 337 -18.49 -1.01 5.52
N LEU A 338 -19.46 -1.80 5.08
CA LEU A 338 -20.86 -1.58 5.34
C LEU A 338 -21.21 -1.74 6.83
N SER A 339 -20.62 -2.69 7.52
CA SER A 339 -20.81 -2.86 8.97
C SER A 339 -20.20 -1.73 9.81
N MET A 340 -19.13 -1.09 9.33
CA MET A 340 -18.50 0.05 10.02
C MET A 340 -19.23 1.38 9.78
N THR A 341 -19.88 1.54 8.64
CA THR A 341 -20.61 2.75 8.24
C THR A 341 -22.11 2.68 8.60
N GLY A 342 -22.71 1.48 8.60
CA GLY A 342 -24.04 1.20 9.14
C GLY A 342 -23.95 0.91 10.65
N GLN A 343 -24.99 1.26 11.42
CA GLN A 343 -25.03 1.12 12.89
C GLN A 343 -24.98 -0.33 13.40
N GLU A 344 -24.74 -1.33 12.57
CA GLU A 344 -24.58 -2.74 12.94
C GLU A 344 -23.16 -3.00 13.45
N ARG A 345 -22.96 -2.72 14.72
CA ARG A 345 -21.76 -3.04 15.47
C ARG A 345 -21.73 -4.50 15.93
N TYR A 346 -21.71 -5.50 15.11
CA TYR A 346 -21.34 -6.86 15.53
C TYR A 346 -21.23 -7.77 14.30
N TYR A 347 -19.99 -7.98 13.81
CA TYR A 347 -19.52 -9.30 13.35
C TYR A 347 -18.01 -9.23 13.13
N LYS A 348 -17.24 -9.74 14.10
CA LYS A 348 -15.87 -10.21 13.85
C LYS A 348 -16.00 -11.58 13.20
N GLU A 349 -16.15 -11.65 11.91
CA GLU A 349 -15.84 -12.88 11.20
C GLU A 349 -14.33 -12.96 10.98
N ASN A 350 -13.77 -14.12 11.34
CA ASN A 350 -12.39 -14.48 11.04
C ASN A 350 -12.14 -14.29 9.54
N ASP A 351 -11.07 -13.59 9.22
CA ASP A 351 -10.59 -13.39 7.85
C ASP A 351 -10.56 -14.79 7.17
N GLU A 352 -11.43 -15.02 6.16
CA GLU A 352 -11.56 -16.32 5.47
C GLU A 352 -10.26 -16.80 4.81
N PHE A 353 -9.22 -15.96 4.83
CA PHE A 353 -7.89 -16.19 4.28
C PHE A 353 -6.85 -16.67 5.30
N SER A 354 -7.27 -17.17 6.44
CA SER A 354 -6.37 -17.72 7.47
C SER A 354 -5.64 -19.02 7.06
N THR A 355 -5.89 -19.58 5.88
CA THR A 355 -5.26 -20.82 5.44
C THR A 355 -4.50 -20.67 4.12
N SER A 356 -3.21 -21.03 4.12
CA SER A 356 -2.33 -21.10 2.95
C SER A 356 -2.95 -21.82 1.74
N TYR A 357 -3.83 -22.80 2.00
CA TYR A 357 -4.55 -23.57 0.98
C TYR A 357 -5.55 -22.72 0.19
N LYS A 358 -6.31 -21.83 0.83
CA LYS A 358 -7.29 -20.97 0.14
C LYS A 358 -6.59 -19.97 -0.79
N ILE A 359 -5.46 -19.42 -0.36
CA ILE A 359 -4.63 -18.53 -1.17
C ILE A 359 -4.02 -19.27 -2.36
N PHE A 360 -3.48 -20.48 -2.12
CA PHE A 360 -2.95 -21.30 -3.20
C PHE A 360 -4.02 -21.67 -4.22
N LYS A 361 -5.21 -22.08 -3.78
CA LYS A 361 -6.36 -22.37 -4.65
C LYS A 361 -6.81 -21.13 -5.45
N PHE A 362 -6.73 -19.96 -4.83
CA PHE A 362 -6.99 -18.71 -5.52
C PHE A 362 -5.95 -18.41 -6.60
N LEU A 363 -4.66 -18.48 -6.26
CA LEU A 363 -3.59 -18.26 -7.22
C LEU A 363 -3.72 -19.21 -8.42
N LEU A 364 -4.03 -20.50 -8.15
CA LEU A 364 -4.36 -21.45 -9.21
C LEU A 364 -5.49 -20.92 -10.10
N LYS A 365 -6.64 -20.55 -9.55
CA LYS A 365 -7.78 -20.04 -10.32
C LYS A 365 -7.43 -18.75 -11.07
N PHE A 366 -6.71 -17.84 -10.43
CA PHE A 366 -6.32 -16.55 -11.01
C PHE A 366 -5.45 -16.73 -12.27
N PHE A 367 -4.45 -17.62 -12.22
CA PHE A 367 -3.60 -17.88 -13.37
C PHE A 367 -4.27 -18.77 -14.44
N THR A 368 -5.35 -19.49 -14.08
CA THR A 368 -6.03 -20.41 -15.01
C THR A 368 -7.02 -19.73 -15.94
N LYS A 369 -7.63 -18.61 -15.57
CA LYS A 369 -8.61 -17.88 -16.38
C LYS A 369 -8.12 -16.47 -16.76
N GLY A 370 -8.60 -15.96 -17.85
CA GLY A 370 -8.09 -14.83 -18.63
C GLY A 370 -8.05 -13.43 -18.00
N SER A 371 -8.03 -13.30 -16.68
CA SER A 371 -8.05 -12.01 -15.99
C SER A 371 -6.69 -11.29 -16.01
N ASP A 372 -6.63 -10.06 -16.48
CA ASP A 372 -5.43 -9.24 -16.51
C ASP A 372 -5.31 -8.37 -15.24
N ILE A 373 -4.06 -8.06 -14.87
CA ILE A 373 -3.75 -7.03 -13.87
C ILE A 373 -3.05 -5.89 -14.58
N SER A 374 -3.38 -4.67 -14.25
CA SER A 374 -2.60 -3.51 -14.69
C SER A 374 -1.95 -2.81 -13.51
N VAL A 375 -0.66 -2.52 -13.65
CA VAL A 375 0.09 -1.72 -12.69
C VAL A 375 0.65 -0.51 -13.43
N SER A 376 0.16 0.66 -13.06
CA SER A 376 0.53 1.92 -13.68
C SER A 376 1.46 2.70 -12.75
N ILE A 377 2.67 3.00 -13.21
CA ILE A 377 3.68 3.79 -12.49
C ILE A 377 3.51 5.25 -12.86
N GLY A 378 3.19 6.09 -11.88
CA GLY A 378 3.01 7.52 -12.05
C GLY A 378 4.31 8.29 -12.22
N LYS A 379 4.17 9.59 -12.51
CA LYS A 379 5.29 10.51 -12.53
C LYS A 379 5.90 10.65 -11.15
N ALA A 380 7.22 10.57 -11.08
CA ALA A 380 7.94 10.80 -9.84
C ALA A 380 7.79 12.26 -9.40
N MET A 381 7.75 12.46 -8.08
CA MET A 381 7.66 13.75 -7.41
C MET A 381 8.80 13.89 -6.41
N ASP A 382 9.19 15.13 -6.10
CA ASP A 382 9.96 15.41 -4.90
C ASP A 382 9.09 15.28 -3.63
N VAL A 383 9.67 15.49 -2.46
CA VAL A 383 8.95 15.39 -1.19
C VAL A 383 7.95 16.52 -0.94
N MET A 384 7.89 17.56 -1.82
CA MET A 384 6.89 18.63 -1.81
C MET A 384 5.73 18.37 -2.78
N GLY A 385 5.82 17.29 -3.57
CA GLY A 385 4.82 16.96 -4.59
C GLY A 385 5.03 17.68 -5.93
N ASN A 386 6.19 18.29 -6.17
CA ASN A 386 6.56 18.79 -7.49
C ASN A 386 7.02 17.64 -8.36
N TYR A 387 6.60 17.59 -9.62
CA TYR A 387 7.12 16.58 -10.55
C TYR A 387 8.61 16.74 -10.77
N VAL A 388 9.31 15.64 -10.95
CA VAL A 388 10.73 15.66 -11.31
C VAL A 388 10.94 15.23 -12.76
N ASP A 389 11.95 15.81 -13.39
CA ASP A 389 12.38 15.39 -14.73
C ASP A 389 13.26 14.12 -14.69
N GLN A 390 13.76 13.66 -15.83
CA GLN A 390 14.63 12.47 -15.89
C GLN A 390 15.97 12.67 -15.19
N GLU A 391 16.44 13.91 -15.09
CA GLU A 391 17.65 14.29 -14.36
C GLU A 391 17.42 14.35 -12.83
N GLY A 392 16.17 14.25 -12.38
CA GLY A 392 15.79 14.33 -10.97
C GLY A 392 15.70 15.77 -10.45
N ASN A 393 15.47 16.75 -11.33
CA ASN A 393 15.25 18.12 -10.93
C ASN A 393 13.75 18.39 -10.75
N SER A 394 13.41 19.06 -9.66
CA SER A 394 12.02 19.42 -9.35
C SER A 394 11.52 20.55 -10.24
N ARG A 395 10.26 20.43 -10.68
CA ARG A 395 9.60 21.43 -11.53
C ARG A 395 8.23 21.78 -10.96
N ASP A 396 7.93 23.08 -10.92
CA ASP A 396 6.61 23.54 -10.51
C ASP A 396 5.53 23.24 -11.59
N LYS A 397 4.29 23.62 -11.30
CA LYS A 397 3.15 23.44 -12.24
C LYS A 397 3.29 24.18 -13.56
N TRP A 398 4.23 25.14 -13.67
CA TRP A 398 4.54 25.88 -14.90
C TRP A 398 5.81 25.36 -15.59
N GLY A 399 6.43 24.27 -15.06
CA GLY A 399 7.65 23.68 -15.63
C GLY A 399 8.96 24.36 -15.23
N ARG A 400 8.94 25.37 -14.33
CA ARG A 400 10.15 26.06 -13.87
C ARG A 400 10.88 25.20 -12.85
N LEU A 401 12.20 25.29 -12.85
CA LEU A 401 13.05 24.61 -11.84
C LEU A 401 12.73 25.14 -10.43
N VAL A 402 12.67 24.22 -9.49
CA VAL A 402 12.44 24.48 -8.07
C VAL A 402 13.57 23.88 -7.27
N ASP A 403 14.19 24.67 -6.40
CA ASP A 403 15.10 24.14 -5.39
C ASP A 403 14.28 23.64 -4.19
N THR A 404 14.20 22.32 -4.03
CA THR A 404 13.46 21.70 -2.93
C THR A 404 14.06 22.07 -1.56
N ARG A 405 15.34 22.45 -1.49
CA ARG A 405 16.01 22.83 -0.24
C ARG A 405 15.41 24.10 0.35
N GLU A 406 14.98 25.06 -0.49
CA GLU A 406 14.42 26.35 -0.05
C GLU A 406 13.16 26.19 0.81
N TYR A 407 12.39 25.12 0.63
CA TYR A 407 11.23 24.81 1.48
C TYR A 407 11.60 24.52 2.96
N PHE A 408 12.84 24.17 3.23
CA PHE A 408 13.33 23.86 4.57
C PHE A 408 14.17 24.96 5.20
N VAL A 409 14.45 26.02 4.43
CA VAL A 409 15.32 27.12 4.89
C VAL A 409 14.51 28.16 5.66
N SER A 410 15.03 28.54 6.82
CA SER A 410 14.62 29.70 7.59
C SER A 410 15.89 30.42 8.05
N GLU A 411 15.95 31.74 7.84
CA GLU A 411 17.12 32.57 8.16
C GLU A 411 18.45 32.04 7.55
N GLY A 412 18.36 31.51 6.32
CA GLY A 412 19.52 30.98 5.58
C GLY A 412 20.00 29.58 6.02
N LYS A 413 19.34 28.94 6.98
CA LYS A 413 19.69 27.59 7.46
C LYS A 413 18.54 26.62 7.30
N VAL A 414 18.86 25.35 7.06
CA VAL A 414 17.89 24.27 7.06
C VAL A 414 17.45 23.98 8.49
N THR A 415 16.18 24.25 8.80
CA THR A 415 15.62 24.16 10.15
C THR A 415 14.60 23.04 10.29
N VAL A 416 14.46 22.52 11.50
CA VAL A 416 13.37 21.62 11.89
C VAL A 416 12.16 22.46 12.23
N ASP A 417 11.04 22.19 11.59
CA ASP A 417 9.76 22.83 11.88
C ASP A 417 8.65 21.79 11.64
N SER A 418 8.15 21.23 12.72
CA SER A 418 7.19 20.12 12.68
C SER A 418 5.84 20.52 12.08
N GLN A 419 5.38 21.75 12.32
CA GLN A 419 4.11 22.24 11.78
C GLN A 419 4.22 22.40 10.26
N ARG A 420 5.29 23.04 9.78
CA ARG A 420 5.59 23.21 8.36
C ARG A 420 5.70 21.85 7.65
N GLU A 421 6.41 20.89 8.24
CA GLU A 421 6.59 19.54 7.68
C GLU A 421 5.27 18.74 7.65
N GLU A 422 4.38 18.96 8.63
CA GLU A 422 3.04 18.38 8.61
C GLU A 422 2.19 18.93 7.46
N GLU A 423 2.20 20.24 7.23
CA GLU A 423 1.51 20.88 6.11
C GLU A 423 2.05 20.37 4.76
N TYR A 424 3.37 20.28 4.60
CA TYR A 424 3.98 19.71 3.40
C TYR A 424 3.59 18.23 3.19
N THR A 425 3.50 17.46 4.27
CA THR A 425 3.04 16.07 4.18
C THR A 425 1.58 15.98 3.70
N GLN A 426 0.72 16.88 4.16
CA GLN A 426 -0.66 16.96 3.70
C GLN A 426 -0.75 17.36 2.22
N MET A 427 0.06 18.33 1.78
CA MET A 427 0.15 18.76 0.38
C MET A 427 0.62 17.60 -0.51
N LEU A 428 1.70 16.92 -0.12
CA LEU A 428 2.21 15.75 -0.82
C LEU A 428 1.14 14.65 -0.91
N GLY A 429 0.42 14.39 0.19
CA GLY A 429 -0.68 13.42 0.21
C GLY A 429 -1.77 13.74 -0.81
N LYS A 430 -2.18 14.99 -0.94
CA LYS A 430 -3.14 15.44 -1.96
C LYS A 430 -2.62 15.22 -3.38
N ARG A 431 -1.33 15.53 -3.63
CA ARG A 431 -0.70 15.30 -4.93
C ARG A 431 -0.63 13.84 -5.32
N ILE A 432 -0.34 12.95 -4.37
CA ILE A 432 -0.35 11.50 -4.59
C ILE A 432 -1.76 11.03 -4.98
N VAL A 433 -2.80 11.49 -4.29
CA VAL A 433 -4.20 11.15 -4.62
C VAL A 433 -4.58 11.65 -6.01
N GLU A 434 -4.22 12.89 -6.36
CA GLU A 434 -4.44 13.41 -7.72
C GLU A 434 -3.76 12.54 -8.78
N GLU A 435 -2.54 12.08 -8.50
CA GLU A 435 -1.81 11.22 -9.44
C GLU A 435 -2.43 9.81 -9.51
N PHE A 436 -2.93 9.25 -8.41
CA PHE A 436 -3.67 7.99 -8.44
C PHE A 436 -4.85 8.05 -9.40
N HIS A 437 -5.62 9.13 -9.37
CA HIS A 437 -6.75 9.29 -10.30
C HIS A 437 -6.30 9.42 -11.76
N LYS A 438 -5.19 10.13 -12.04
CA LYS A 438 -4.68 10.28 -13.41
C LYS A 438 -4.19 8.97 -14.02
N ILE A 439 -3.53 8.14 -13.22
CA ILE A 439 -2.96 6.88 -13.67
C ILE A 439 -3.87 5.67 -13.42
N ASN A 440 -5.07 5.89 -12.88
CA ASN A 440 -6.07 4.84 -12.71
C ASN A 440 -6.51 4.32 -14.08
N ARG A 441 -6.20 3.07 -14.36
CA ARG A 441 -6.49 2.43 -15.63
C ARG A 441 -7.85 1.73 -15.58
N VAL A 442 -8.83 2.31 -16.25
CA VAL A 442 -10.19 1.78 -16.26
C VAL A 442 -10.25 0.48 -17.04
N PHE A 443 -10.93 -0.52 -16.48
CA PHE A 443 -11.25 -1.79 -17.11
C PHE A 443 -12.73 -1.86 -17.51
N SER A 444 -13.06 -2.76 -18.44
CA SER A 444 -14.46 -3.04 -18.81
C SER A 444 -15.29 -3.51 -17.62
N SER A 445 -14.71 -4.26 -16.68
CA SER A 445 -15.36 -4.66 -15.43
C SER A 445 -15.76 -3.47 -14.54
N HIS A 446 -14.94 -2.41 -14.52
CA HIS A 446 -15.26 -1.19 -13.79
C HIS A 446 -16.40 -0.43 -14.47
N LEU A 447 -16.36 -0.34 -15.80
CA LEU A 447 -17.42 0.31 -16.60
C LEU A 447 -18.77 -0.36 -16.39
N VAL A 448 -18.85 -1.69 -16.58
CA VAL A 448 -20.12 -2.41 -16.47
C VAL A 448 -20.68 -2.38 -15.05
N ALA A 449 -19.81 -2.49 -14.03
CA ALA A 449 -20.24 -2.42 -12.64
C ALA A 449 -20.75 -1.01 -12.27
N PHE A 450 -20.06 0.03 -12.73
CA PHE A 450 -20.46 1.41 -12.47
C PHE A 450 -21.82 1.72 -13.08
N VAL A 451 -22.01 1.45 -14.37
CA VAL A 451 -23.25 1.76 -15.08
C VAL A 451 -24.42 0.97 -14.52
N ALA A 452 -24.24 -0.34 -14.26
CA ALA A 452 -25.31 -1.15 -13.68
C ALA A 452 -25.77 -0.61 -12.32
N PHE A 453 -24.83 -0.26 -11.44
CA PHE A 453 -25.16 0.24 -10.11
C PHE A 453 -25.84 1.62 -10.17
N GLU A 454 -25.36 2.56 -11.01
CA GLU A 454 -25.99 3.88 -11.14
C GLU A 454 -27.39 3.80 -11.74
N LEU A 455 -27.66 2.90 -12.68
CA LEU A 455 -29.01 2.67 -13.20
C LEU A 455 -29.94 2.09 -12.13
N ILE A 456 -29.48 1.15 -11.30
CA ILE A 456 -30.25 0.62 -10.16
C ILE A 456 -30.57 1.75 -9.18
N LYS A 457 -29.60 2.59 -8.87
CA LYS A 457 -29.74 3.73 -7.97
C LYS A 457 -30.70 4.79 -8.54
N ALA A 458 -30.60 5.10 -9.83
CA ALA A 458 -31.51 6.05 -10.50
C ALA A 458 -32.98 5.61 -10.47
N LYS A 459 -33.26 4.30 -10.54
CA LYS A 459 -34.61 3.74 -10.38
C LYS A 459 -35.11 3.79 -8.93
N ASN A 460 -34.22 3.92 -7.95
CA ASN A 460 -34.50 3.86 -6.52
C ASN A 460 -34.04 5.12 -5.76
N GLN A 461 -34.29 6.31 -6.31
CA GLN A 461 -33.74 7.60 -5.83
C GLN A 461 -34.05 7.94 -4.36
N LYS A 462 -35.07 7.32 -3.75
CA LYS A 462 -35.44 7.53 -2.36
C LYS A 462 -34.68 6.63 -1.37
N MET A 463 -33.93 5.64 -1.87
CA MET A 463 -33.18 4.68 -1.08
C MET A 463 -31.74 5.14 -0.92
N ASP A 464 -31.20 5.00 0.27
CA ASP A 464 -29.77 5.11 0.46
C ASP A 464 -29.03 3.84 0.02
N VAL A 465 -27.69 3.84 0.08
CA VAL A 465 -26.90 2.68 -0.34
C VAL A 465 -27.19 1.43 0.51
N PHE A 466 -27.52 1.61 1.80
CA PHE A 466 -27.81 0.48 2.70
C PHE A 466 -29.18 -0.13 2.41
N ASP A 467 -30.16 0.68 2.05
CA ASP A 467 -31.48 0.22 1.62
C ASP A 467 -31.39 -0.50 0.27
N LEU A 468 -30.64 0.07 -0.69
CA LEU A 468 -30.41 -0.55 -2.00
C LEU A 468 -29.80 -1.94 -1.89
N ILE A 469 -28.78 -2.11 -1.06
CA ILE A 469 -28.06 -3.40 -0.91
C ILE A 469 -28.96 -4.51 -0.34
N ARG A 470 -30.08 -4.16 0.29
CA ARG A 470 -31.07 -5.09 0.84
C ARG A 470 -32.18 -5.47 -0.14
N LEU A 471 -32.21 -4.87 -1.32
CA LEU A 471 -33.22 -5.19 -2.34
C LEU A 471 -33.15 -6.69 -2.70
N PRO A 472 -34.29 -7.37 -2.82
CA PRO A 472 -34.36 -8.71 -3.38
C PRO A 472 -33.83 -8.75 -4.82
N GLN A 473 -33.22 -9.83 -5.21
CA GLN A 473 -32.63 -9.99 -6.55
C GLN A 473 -33.71 -9.78 -7.66
N GLU A 474 -34.92 -10.20 -7.41
CA GLU A 474 -36.09 -10.11 -8.33
C GLU A 474 -36.45 -8.66 -8.64
N ASP A 475 -36.20 -7.74 -7.72
CA ASP A 475 -36.47 -6.30 -7.87
C ASP A 475 -35.31 -5.56 -8.60
N ILE A 476 -34.19 -6.25 -8.85
CA ILE A 476 -33.01 -5.67 -9.47
C ILE A 476 -32.92 -6.12 -10.93
N VAL A 477 -33.61 -5.38 -11.79
CA VAL A 477 -33.57 -5.61 -13.24
C VAL A 477 -33.18 -4.33 -13.96
N VAL A 478 -32.14 -4.43 -14.78
CA VAL A 478 -31.63 -3.34 -15.62
C VAL A 478 -31.82 -3.75 -17.08
N ASP A 479 -32.61 -2.95 -17.81
CA ASP A 479 -32.83 -3.15 -19.25
C ASP A 479 -31.48 -3.10 -20.00
N TYR A 480 -31.27 -4.05 -20.92
CA TYR A 480 -30.00 -4.17 -21.61
C TYR A 480 -29.70 -2.98 -22.54
N GLN A 481 -30.72 -2.40 -23.18
CA GLN A 481 -30.51 -1.28 -24.11
C GLN A 481 -30.22 0.01 -23.34
N GLU A 482 -30.91 0.24 -22.23
CA GLU A 482 -30.65 1.33 -21.29
C GLU A 482 -29.20 1.23 -20.76
N PHE A 483 -28.81 0.02 -20.33
CA PHE A 483 -27.47 -0.28 -19.85
C PHE A 483 -26.39 -0.02 -20.91
N LYS A 484 -26.58 -0.53 -22.14
CA LYS A 484 -25.65 -0.32 -23.25
C LYS A 484 -25.49 1.16 -23.58
N THR A 485 -26.57 1.92 -23.55
CA THR A 485 -26.57 3.38 -23.75
C THR A 485 -25.80 4.08 -22.63
N GLY A 486 -26.02 3.67 -21.37
CA GLY A 486 -25.26 4.16 -20.21
C GLY A 486 -23.76 3.87 -20.32
N CYS A 487 -23.38 2.64 -20.73
CA CYS A 487 -22.00 2.28 -20.98
C CYS A 487 -21.33 3.18 -22.03
N GLN A 488 -22.06 3.49 -23.13
CA GLN A 488 -21.52 4.37 -24.17
C GLN A 488 -21.27 5.79 -23.63
N ARG A 489 -22.23 6.38 -22.89
CA ARG A 489 -22.09 7.71 -22.30
C ARG A 489 -20.88 7.79 -21.35
N VAL A 490 -20.73 6.82 -20.44
CA VAL A 490 -19.61 6.78 -19.51
C VAL A 490 -18.29 6.55 -20.25
N LEU A 491 -18.25 5.69 -21.27
CA LEU A 491 -17.05 5.44 -22.07
C LEU A 491 -16.59 6.69 -22.81
N ASP A 492 -17.53 7.46 -23.39
CA ASP A 492 -17.20 8.71 -24.09
C ASP A 492 -16.56 9.72 -23.13
N GLU A 493 -17.09 9.83 -21.90
CA GLU A 493 -16.49 10.70 -20.89
C GLU A 493 -15.13 10.19 -20.38
N ILE A 494 -14.94 8.86 -20.22
CA ILE A 494 -13.64 8.27 -19.92
C ILE A 494 -12.61 8.68 -20.99
N PHE A 495 -12.96 8.62 -22.26
CA PHE A 495 -12.05 9.02 -23.33
C PHE A 495 -11.79 10.54 -23.36
N ALA A 496 -12.80 11.34 -23.05
CA ALA A 496 -12.63 12.80 -22.89
C ALA A 496 -11.67 13.13 -21.74
N LEU A 497 -11.79 12.46 -20.60
CA LEU A 497 -10.87 12.62 -19.46
C LEU A 497 -9.48 12.06 -19.75
N LYS A 498 -9.38 10.94 -20.49
CA LYS A 498 -8.09 10.37 -20.93
C LYS A 498 -7.33 11.37 -21.82
N THR A 499 -8.01 12.00 -22.76
CA THR A 499 -7.41 13.02 -23.63
C THR A 499 -6.87 14.20 -22.81
N LYS A 500 -7.52 14.54 -21.69
CA LYS A 500 -7.06 15.56 -20.73
C LYS A 500 -5.99 15.06 -19.75
N GLY A 501 -5.58 13.78 -19.83
CA GLY A 501 -4.61 13.15 -18.92
C GLY A 501 -5.09 13.02 -17.47
N LYS A 502 -6.42 12.91 -17.25
CA LYS A 502 -7.03 12.79 -15.93
C LYS A 502 -7.40 11.37 -15.52
N ILE A 503 -7.35 10.43 -16.47
CA ILE A 503 -7.62 8.99 -16.27
C ILE A 503 -6.89 8.21 -17.35
N ASP A 504 -6.68 6.92 -17.15
CA ASP A 504 -6.22 6.00 -18.19
C ASP A 504 -7.27 4.94 -18.52
N ALA A 505 -7.19 4.33 -19.71
CA ALA A 505 -8.12 3.34 -20.19
C ALA A 505 -7.38 2.12 -20.74
N ALA A 506 -7.84 0.92 -20.37
CA ALA A 506 -7.25 -0.32 -20.85
C ALA A 506 -7.59 -0.60 -22.33
N PRO A 507 -6.77 -1.39 -23.05
CA PRO A 507 -6.91 -1.65 -24.49
C PRO A 507 -8.27 -2.19 -24.90
N HIS A 508 -8.86 -3.04 -24.07
CA HIS A 508 -10.14 -3.65 -24.35
C HIS A 508 -11.31 -2.66 -24.37
N LEU A 509 -11.13 -1.43 -23.86
CA LEU A 509 -12.14 -0.36 -23.95
C LEU A 509 -12.18 0.33 -25.32
N PHE A 510 -11.24 0.03 -26.24
CA PHE A 510 -11.23 0.54 -27.62
C PHE A 510 -11.88 -0.41 -28.62
N LYS A 511 -12.55 -1.46 -28.14
CA LYS A 511 -13.30 -2.42 -28.96
C LYS A 511 -14.74 -1.96 -29.18
N PRO A 512 -15.53 -2.62 -30.05
CA PRO A 512 -16.97 -2.38 -30.15
C PRO A 512 -17.67 -2.53 -28.78
N MET A 513 -18.72 -1.75 -28.53
CA MET A 513 -19.42 -1.72 -27.24
C MET A 513 -19.90 -3.11 -26.77
N ASP A 514 -20.43 -3.92 -27.66
CA ASP A 514 -20.89 -5.26 -27.31
C ASP A 514 -19.75 -6.17 -26.83
N ASP A 515 -18.54 -6.04 -27.42
CA ASP A 515 -17.36 -6.77 -26.99
C ASP A 515 -16.85 -6.27 -25.64
N ILE A 516 -16.93 -4.95 -25.39
CA ILE A 516 -16.57 -4.34 -24.10
C ILE A 516 -17.50 -4.85 -23.01
N ILE A 517 -18.80 -4.84 -23.26
CA ILE A 517 -19.81 -5.32 -22.31
C ILE A 517 -19.63 -6.82 -22.06
N ALA A 518 -19.47 -7.64 -23.11
CA ALA A 518 -19.25 -9.08 -22.96
C ALA A 518 -18.01 -9.37 -22.11
N HIS A 519 -16.88 -8.70 -22.42
CA HIS A 519 -15.65 -8.83 -21.66
C HIS A 519 -15.81 -8.33 -20.21
N GLY A 520 -16.54 -7.24 -19.99
CA GLY A 520 -16.82 -6.72 -18.65
C GLY A 520 -17.63 -7.68 -17.80
N LEU A 521 -18.73 -8.20 -18.36
CA LEU A 521 -19.60 -9.18 -17.69
C LEU A 521 -18.88 -10.50 -17.40
N GLU A 522 -18.03 -10.98 -18.29
CA GLU A 522 -17.25 -12.18 -18.05
C GLU A 522 -16.27 -12.01 -16.89
N ASN A 523 -15.59 -10.85 -16.81
CA ASN A 523 -14.47 -10.65 -15.92
C ASN A 523 -14.83 -10.04 -14.56
N VAL A 524 -15.93 -9.28 -14.43
CA VAL A 524 -16.33 -8.66 -13.17
C VAL A 524 -16.61 -9.74 -12.11
N GLY A 525 -15.77 -9.76 -11.06
CA GLY A 525 -15.95 -10.70 -9.96
C GLY A 525 -15.99 -12.17 -10.34
N MET A 526 -15.31 -12.59 -11.42
CA MET A 526 -15.43 -13.89 -12.08
C MET A 526 -15.20 -15.13 -11.21
N TYR A 527 -14.55 -14.98 -10.06
CA TYR A 527 -14.24 -16.09 -9.14
C TYR A 527 -15.05 -16.09 -7.84
N HIS A 528 -15.89 -15.10 -7.65
CA HIS A 528 -16.81 -15.08 -6.50
C HIS A 528 -17.88 -16.17 -6.63
N ALA A 529 -18.31 -16.67 -5.49
CA ALA A 529 -19.39 -17.66 -5.43
C ALA A 529 -20.72 -17.07 -5.97
N LYS A 530 -20.95 -15.79 -5.66
CA LYS A 530 -22.04 -14.99 -6.21
C LYS A 530 -21.46 -13.96 -7.18
N ARG A 531 -22.09 -13.82 -8.32
CA ARG A 531 -21.65 -12.89 -9.35
C ARG A 531 -22.22 -11.49 -9.10
N PRO A 532 -21.37 -10.44 -9.18
CA PRO A 532 -21.83 -9.07 -9.01
C PRO A 532 -22.75 -8.59 -10.14
N LEU A 533 -22.64 -9.19 -11.34
CA LEU A 533 -23.47 -8.83 -12.49
C LEU A 533 -23.61 -10.03 -13.42
N ILE A 534 -24.85 -10.37 -13.78
CA ILE A 534 -25.21 -11.48 -14.68
C ILE A 534 -26.32 -11.05 -15.64
N ARG A 535 -26.52 -11.83 -16.70
CA ARG A 535 -27.72 -11.73 -17.55
C ARG A 535 -28.79 -12.70 -17.08
N ASP A 536 -30.03 -12.25 -17.04
CA ASP A 536 -31.20 -13.10 -16.83
C ASP A 536 -31.62 -13.82 -18.14
N GLU A 537 -32.65 -14.66 -18.06
CA GLU A 537 -33.18 -15.40 -19.22
C GLU A 537 -33.82 -14.48 -20.28
N ALA A 538 -34.26 -13.30 -19.90
CA ALA A 538 -34.83 -12.29 -20.81
C ALA A 538 -33.74 -11.45 -21.49
N GLY A 539 -32.45 -11.61 -21.08
CA GLY A 539 -31.32 -10.87 -21.60
C GLY A 539 -31.01 -9.56 -20.87
N ASN A 540 -31.82 -9.19 -19.86
CA ASN A 540 -31.56 -8.06 -18.98
C ASN A 540 -30.44 -8.36 -17.99
N LEU A 541 -30.01 -7.33 -17.25
CA LEU A 541 -28.98 -7.49 -16.26
C LEU A 541 -29.57 -7.53 -14.84
N THR A 542 -29.02 -8.40 -14.02
CA THR A 542 -29.31 -8.52 -12.59
C THR A 542 -28.04 -8.85 -11.81
N THR A 543 -28.12 -8.89 -10.49
CA THR A 543 -27.00 -9.18 -9.59
C THR A 543 -27.38 -10.28 -8.59
N GLU A 544 -26.43 -11.15 -8.27
CA GLU A 544 -26.56 -12.11 -7.16
C GLU A 544 -26.05 -11.53 -5.82
N ASP A 545 -25.30 -10.42 -5.88
CA ASP A 545 -24.76 -9.73 -4.71
C ASP A 545 -24.53 -8.24 -5.02
N LEU A 546 -25.48 -7.41 -4.62
CA LEU A 546 -25.45 -5.97 -4.88
C LEU A 546 -24.35 -5.26 -4.08
N SER A 547 -23.98 -5.75 -2.89
CA SER A 547 -22.86 -5.19 -2.14
C SER A 547 -21.53 -5.40 -2.88
N LEU A 548 -21.38 -6.55 -3.52
CA LEU A 548 -20.22 -6.86 -4.34
C LEU A 548 -20.20 -6.03 -5.63
N LEU A 549 -21.37 -5.81 -6.27
CA LEU A 549 -21.48 -4.89 -7.39
C LEU A 549 -21.05 -3.46 -6.99
N TYR A 550 -21.51 -3.01 -5.81
CA TYR A 550 -21.12 -1.72 -5.25
C TYR A 550 -19.59 -1.61 -5.02
N PHE A 551 -18.94 -2.66 -4.58
CA PHE A 551 -17.47 -2.67 -4.45
C PHE A 551 -16.76 -2.39 -5.78
N TYR A 552 -17.18 -3.03 -6.87
CA TYR A 552 -16.58 -2.83 -8.19
C TYR A 552 -17.01 -1.51 -8.85
N HIS A 553 -18.25 -1.04 -8.61
CA HIS A 553 -18.72 0.28 -9.00
C HIS A 553 -17.80 1.39 -8.48
N ASN A 554 -17.42 1.31 -7.23
CA ASN A 554 -16.66 2.34 -6.52
C ASN A 554 -15.27 2.61 -7.11
N ARG A 555 -14.78 1.77 -8.03
CA ARG A 555 -13.52 2.00 -8.73
C ARG A 555 -13.54 3.26 -9.60
N LEU A 556 -14.70 3.68 -10.05
CA LEU A 556 -14.89 4.91 -10.84
C LEU A 556 -15.43 6.09 -10.01
N HIS A 557 -15.53 5.93 -8.70
CA HIS A 557 -15.91 7.03 -7.81
C HIS A 557 -14.89 8.18 -7.87
N GLY A 558 -15.38 9.43 -7.85
CA GLY A 558 -14.54 10.64 -7.84
C GLY A 558 -14.21 11.22 -9.24
N TYR A 559 -14.86 10.72 -10.30
CA TYR A 559 -14.77 11.28 -11.65
C TYR A 559 -16.04 12.01 -12.09
N ASP A 560 -17.01 12.15 -11.20
CA ASP A 560 -18.29 12.81 -11.46
C ASP A 560 -19.19 12.11 -12.54
N PHE A 561 -18.91 10.84 -12.85
CA PHE A 561 -19.71 10.09 -13.83
C PHE A 561 -21.16 9.84 -13.36
N GLU A 562 -21.42 9.91 -12.05
CA GLU A 562 -22.77 9.81 -11.46
C GLU A 562 -23.74 10.86 -12.04
N LYS A 563 -23.21 12.00 -12.48
CA LYS A 563 -24.00 13.10 -13.10
C LYS A 563 -24.60 12.75 -14.46
N LEU A 564 -24.19 11.61 -15.05
CA LEU A 564 -24.69 11.12 -16.32
C LEU A 564 -26.01 10.34 -16.17
N PHE A 565 -26.46 10.04 -14.97
CA PHE A 565 -27.64 9.27 -14.63
C PHE A 565 -28.63 10.09 -13.80
#